data_5e2414e911f22ce368c51f9d6a3b67a1
#
_entry.id   5e2414e911f22ce368c51f9d6a3b67a1
#
_cell.length_a   1.000
_cell.length_b   1.000
_cell.length_c   1.000
_cell.angle_alpha   90.00
_cell.angle_beta   90.00
_cell.angle_gamma   90.00
#
_symmetry.space_group_name_H-M   'P 1'
#
loop_
_entity.id
_entity.type
_entity.pdbx_description
1 polymer ?
#
loop_
_entity_poly.entity_id
_entity_poly.type
_entity_poly.pdbx_seq_one_letter_code
_entity_poly.pdbx_strand_id
1 'polypeptide(L)'
;MSRTSAGVCAVHGMLIAALALSVPANTLAAAQSQVGSLPIRCDSPYKKKPIPPKQLQAIMASHNQWLEQREKPEHQRADLCQADLRHAKLAGADLERARLEGTLLRQANLYQSNLSQASLAEADLTGAVLEDSNLVGADLRYAQLSNANLSRAIGDEAALYNAVLTGARLVVSSFERAHFEGADLTSADLTYASFSNAYFYGAKLTGAILANTDLTEADLRRTVLTKANLHQANLQGALLDGARLDGAQMVEAYLESAYLDDASLVGANLREAIIRGADLRYANFHSAGLQQTDLEGANLEGAQLVKAQVQSSNSRMAIFYKAILDHANFREARLYRAVLIGARGTGAIFTQADLSEIHAPNARFHRAQFTEATMDSANLVAADLQGSNFTRANFTRANLQEANLQSATLSGANLTGAQLDKADLRRAILHGANLASVSGLTQAQLDTACVDEQTKLPAELNRPAPCAAKTKR
;
A
#
# COMPACT_ATOMS: atom_id res chain seq x y z
N MET A 1 12.06 -59.47 -9.83
CA MET A 1 11.72 -58.95 -8.51
C MET A 1 12.04 -57.49 -8.52
N SER A 2 11.09 -56.74 -8.73
CA SER A 2 10.22 -55.79 -8.01
C SER A 2 10.91 -54.39 -7.96
N ARG A 3 10.31 -53.41 -8.29
CA ARG A 3 9.07 -52.69 -8.43
C ARG A 3 9.37 -51.24 -8.77
N THR A 4 8.82 -50.78 -9.83
CA THR A 4 8.59 -49.36 -10.15
C THR A 4 7.78 -48.67 -9.05
N SER A 5 8.12 -47.46 -8.66
CA SER A 5 7.16 -46.51 -8.11
C SER A 5 7.43 -45.11 -8.58
N ALA A 6 6.48 -44.59 -9.31
CA ALA A 6 6.38 -43.20 -9.69
C ALA A 6 6.15 -42.33 -8.46
N GLY A 7 7.00 -41.34 -8.26
CA GLY A 7 6.83 -40.35 -7.22
C GLY A 7 6.08 -39.13 -7.76
N VAL A 8 4.80 -39.01 -7.38
CA VAL A 8 4.03 -37.79 -7.51
C VAL A 8 4.57 -36.76 -6.50
N CYS A 9 5.20 -35.70 -6.98
CA CYS A 9 5.54 -34.56 -6.14
C CYS A 9 4.25 -33.79 -5.79
N ALA A 10 3.71 -34.10 -4.61
CA ALA A 10 2.67 -33.29 -3.99
C ALA A 10 3.30 -31.99 -3.47
N VAL A 11 2.82 -30.86 -3.97
CA VAL A 11 3.06 -29.54 -3.41
C VAL A 11 2.30 -29.48 -2.09
N HIS A 12 3.01 -29.69 -0.97
CA HIS A 12 2.48 -29.40 0.36
C HIS A 12 2.78 -27.92 0.66
N GLY A 13 1.72 -27.11 0.54
CA GLY A 13 1.71 -25.78 1.08
C GLY A 13 1.84 -25.85 2.62
N MET A 14 2.81 -25.15 3.16
CA MET A 14 2.85 -24.83 4.58
C MET A 14 1.69 -23.89 4.91
N LEU A 15 0.63 -24.46 5.48
CA LEU A 15 -0.39 -23.73 6.21
C LEU A 15 0.18 -23.46 7.61
N ILE A 16 0.81 -22.32 7.80
CA ILE A 16 1.03 -21.78 9.15
C ILE A 16 -0.29 -21.10 9.53
N ALA A 17 -1.11 -21.82 10.27
CA ALA A 17 -2.27 -21.26 10.93
C ALA A 17 -1.78 -20.34 12.06
N ALA A 18 -1.65 -19.05 11.80
CA ALA A 18 -1.63 -18.05 12.84
C ALA A 18 -3.05 -18.00 13.44
N LEU A 19 -3.21 -18.55 14.64
CA LEU A 19 -4.37 -18.26 15.49
C LEU A 19 -4.28 -16.79 15.90
N ALA A 20 -4.67 -15.88 15.01
CA ALA A 20 -5.06 -14.55 15.41
C ALA A 20 -6.43 -14.70 16.05
N LEU A 21 -6.49 -14.51 17.36
CA LEU A 21 -7.74 -14.30 18.08
C LEU A 21 -8.48 -13.16 17.39
N SER A 22 -9.49 -13.49 16.59
CA SER A 22 -10.38 -12.55 15.97
C SER A 22 -11.27 -11.95 17.05
N VAL A 23 -10.80 -10.91 17.71
CA VAL A 23 -11.69 -9.98 18.40
C VAL A 23 -12.40 -9.20 17.28
N PRO A 24 -13.73 -9.28 17.17
CA PRO A 24 -14.43 -8.57 16.11
C PRO A 24 -14.14 -7.07 16.24
N ALA A 25 -13.65 -6.46 15.17
CA ALA A 25 -13.26 -5.04 15.10
C ALA A 25 -14.36 -4.08 15.57
N ASN A 26 -15.62 -4.52 15.58
CA ASN A 26 -16.75 -3.74 16.09
C ASN A 26 -16.81 -3.60 17.61
N THR A 27 -16.13 -4.44 18.39
CA THR A 27 -16.14 -4.33 19.84
C THR A 27 -15.08 -3.34 20.38
N LEU A 28 -13.94 -3.20 19.68
CA LEU A 28 -12.95 -2.17 20.01
C LEU A 28 -13.43 -0.77 19.57
N ALA A 29 -14.01 -0.63 18.38
CA ALA A 29 -14.52 0.66 17.90
C ALA A 29 -15.67 1.20 18.75
N ALA A 30 -16.53 0.33 19.28
CA ALA A 30 -17.63 0.75 20.17
C ALA A 30 -17.15 1.16 21.58
N ALA A 31 -16.03 0.61 22.06
CA ALA A 31 -15.44 1.01 23.34
C ALA A 31 -14.69 2.36 23.23
N GLN A 32 -14.16 2.69 22.05
CA GLN A 32 -13.40 3.93 21.82
C GLN A 32 -14.28 5.15 21.53
N SER A 33 -15.52 4.97 21.03
CA SER A 33 -16.44 6.09 20.75
C SER A 33 -17.11 6.70 21.98
N GLN A 34 -16.95 6.15 23.17
CA GLN A 34 -17.56 6.63 24.41
C GLN A 34 -16.58 7.18 25.46
N VAL A 35 -15.29 7.27 25.15
CA VAL A 35 -14.38 8.03 26.02
C VAL A 35 -14.49 9.50 25.64
N GLY A 36 -15.65 10.08 25.96
CA GLY A 36 -15.74 11.53 26.12
C GLY A 36 -14.69 11.95 27.13
N SER A 37 -14.02 13.08 26.90
CA SER A 37 -13.04 13.63 27.85
C SER A 37 -13.59 13.57 29.24
N LEU A 38 -13.03 12.72 30.11
CA LEU A 38 -13.34 12.79 31.53
C LEU A 38 -12.98 14.21 31.98
N PRO A 39 -13.85 14.92 32.71
CA PRO A 39 -13.57 16.28 33.09
C PRO A 39 -12.23 16.33 33.85
N ILE A 40 -11.32 17.17 33.36
CA ILE A 40 -9.99 17.37 33.96
C ILE A 40 -10.22 17.84 35.40
N ARG A 41 -9.84 17.02 36.38
CA ARG A 41 -9.82 17.44 37.78
C ARG A 41 -8.56 18.26 38.02
N CYS A 42 -8.72 19.57 38.00
CA CYS A 42 -7.65 20.55 38.17
C CYS A 42 -7.90 21.36 39.44
N ASP A 43 -7.07 21.12 40.42
CA ASP A 43 -7.10 21.84 41.73
C ASP A 43 -5.91 22.83 41.82
N SER A 44 -5.22 23.10 40.71
CA SER A 44 -4.08 23.99 40.63
C SER A 44 -4.47 25.42 41.09
N PRO A 45 -3.67 26.06 41.93
CA PRO A 45 -3.87 27.44 42.33
C PRO A 45 -3.72 28.43 41.19
N TYR A 46 -3.14 27.97 40.06
CA TYR A 46 -2.83 28.79 38.87
C TYR A 46 -3.90 28.66 37.76
N LYS A 47 -4.98 27.98 38.03
CA LYS A 47 -6.05 27.74 37.06
C LYS A 47 -6.52 29.04 36.39
N LYS A 48 -6.41 29.12 35.05
CA LYS A 48 -6.79 30.29 34.24
C LYS A 48 -6.11 31.60 34.63
N LYS A 49 -4.93 31.54 35.25
CA LYS A 49 -4.15 32.71 35.63
C LYS A 49 -2.77 32.69 35.00
N PRO A 50 -2.23 33.85 34.55
CA PRO A 50 -0.86 33.95 34.15
C PRO A 50 0.06 33.78 35.35
N ILE A 51 1.17 33.07 35.17
CA ILE A 51 2.16 32.87 36.24
C ILE A 51 3.32 33.84 36.00
N PRO A 52 3.62 34.76 36.92
CA PRO A 52 4.76 35.65 36.82
C PRO A 52 6.08 34.88 36.71
N PRO A 53 7.08 35.35 35.95
CA PRO A 53 8.33 34.62 35.72
C PRO A 53 9.06 34.16 36.98
N LYS A 54 9.12 34.98 37.99
CA LYS A 54 9.72 34.66 39.31
C LYS A 54 8.99 33.52 40.01
N GLN A 55 7.65 33.49 39.94
CA GLN A 55 6.83 32.44 40.54
C GLN A 55 7.02 31.15 39.74
N LEU A 56 7.06 31.20 38.41
CA LEU A 56 7.31 30.03 37.58
C LEU A 56 8.70 29.43 37.90
N GLN A 57 9.72 30.25 38.09
CA GLN A 57 11.07 29.79 38.50
C GLN A 57 11.01 29.07 39.87
N ALA A 58 10.26 29.60 40.83
CA ALA A 58 10.10 28.96 42.16
C ALA A 58 9.39 27.60 42.06
N ILE A 59 8.34 27.49 41.22
CA ILE A 59 7.62 26.25 40.93
C ILE A 59 8.58 25.23 40.32
N MET A 60 9.38 25.63 39.32
CA MET A 60 10.36 24.77 38.67
C MET A 60 11.44 24.29 39.64
N ALA A 61 11.96 25.19 40.51
CA ALA A 61 12.95 24.82 41.50
C ALA A 61 12.40 23.78 42.50
N SER A 62 11.15 23.95 42.98
CA SER A 62 10.47 22.99 43.84
C SER A 62 10.25 21.65 43.13
N HIS A 63 9.89 21.69 41.84
CA HIS A 63 9.71 20.51 41.03
C HIS A 63 11.01 19.71 40.83
N ASN A 64 12.12 20.40 40.56
CA ASN A 64 13.43 19.76 40.44
C ASN A 64 13.83 19.06 41.74
N GLN A 65 13.62 19.71 42.88
CA GLN A 65 13.82 19.08 44.20
C GLN A 65 12.92 17.87 44.40
N TRP A 66 11.67 17.92 43.95
CA TRP A 66 10.76 16.78 43.97
C TRP A 66 11.25 15.62 43.10
N LEU A 67 11.82 15.90 41.93
CA LEU A 67 12.39 14.88 41.06
C LEU A 67 13.56 14.15 41.72
N GLU A 68 14.39 14.87 42.49
CA GLU A 68 15.55 14.33 43.18
C GLU A 68 15.14 13.53 44.45
N GLN A 69 14.09 13.96 45.12
CA GLN A 69 13.71 13.46 46.45
C GLN A 69 12.18 13.23 46.58
N ARG A 70 11.65 12.38 45.72
CA ARG A 70 10.20 12.14 45.49
C ARG A 70 9.42 11.77 46.75
N GLU A 71 10.06 11.26 47.80
CA GLU A 71 9.41 10.81 49.03
C GLU A 71 9.28 11.92 50.09
N LYS A 72 9.88 13.09 49.85
CA LYS A 72 9.78 14.18 50.86
C LYS A 72 8.54 15.04 50.66
N PRO A 73 7.68 15.17 51.68
CA PRO A 73 6.41 15.86 51.56
C PRO A 73 6.52 17.39 51.33
N GLU A 74 7.69 17.99 51.64
CA GLU A 74 7.95 19.41 51.42
C GLU A 74 8.19 19.75 49.94
N HIS A 75 8.49 18.77 49.11
CA HIS A 75 8.71 18.97 47.65
C HIS A 75 7.46 18.57 46.88
N GLN A 76 7.03 19.40 45.97
CA GLN A 76 5.81 19.18 45.21
C GLN A 76 6.09 19.11 43.70
N ARG A 77 5.48 18.11 43.06
CA ARG A 77 5.40 18.02 41.62
C ARG A 77 4.76 19.31 41.08
N ALA A 78 5.29 19.86 39.99
CA ALA A 78 4.69 21.03 39.32
C ALA A 78 3.24 20.70 38.93
N ASP A 79 2.29 21.43 39.52
CA ASP A 79 0.88 21.41 39.15
C ASP A 79 0.54 22.73 38.46
N LEU A 80 0.62 22.71 37.14
CA LEU A 80 0.39 23.83 36.24
C LEU A 80 -0.93 23.64 35.45
N CYS A 81 -1.77 22.73 35.93
CA CYS A 81 -3.03 22.40 35.28
C CYS A 81 -3.85 23.65 34.97
N GLN A 82 -4.30 23.82 33.74
CA GLN A 82 -5.07 24.97 33.23
C GLN A 82 -4.42 26.35 33.49
N ALA A 83 -3.10 26.41 33.75
CA ALA A 83 -2.40 27.67 33.91
C ALA A 83 -2.24 28.39 32.56
N ASP A 84 -2.05 29.71 32.61
CA ASP A 84 -1.71 30.51 31.44
C ASP A 84 -0.18 30.70 31.36
N LEU A 85 0.44 29.94 30.46
CA LEU A 85 1.87 29.92 30.18
C LEU A 85 2.16 30.30 28.71
N ARG A 86 1.26 31.10 28.11
CA ARG A 86 1.48 31.60 26.75
C ARG A 86 2.79 32.39 26.70
N HIS A 87 3.60 32.13 25.66
CA HIS A 87 4.93 32.75 25.46
C HIS A 87 5.93 32.46 26.60
N ALA A 88 5.66 31.50 27.49
CA ALA A 88 6.57 31.20 28.59
C ALA A 88 7.95 30.73 28.06
N LYS A 89 9.00 31.11 28.77
CA LYS A 89 10.39 30.70 28.49
C LYS A 89 10.71 29.46 29.35
N LEU A 90 10.52 28.30 28.77
CA LEU A 90 10.69 26.99 29.43
C LEU A 90 11.78 26.15 28.71
N ALA A 91 12.68 26.81 27.97
CA ALA A 91 13.78 26.11 27.32
C ALA A 91 14.67 25.42 28.35
N GLY A 92 14.98 24.13 28.13
CA GLY A 92 15.75 23.29 29.04
C GLY A 92 15.06 23.01 30.39
N ALA A 93 13.78 23.34 30.55
CA ALA A 93 13.07 23.06 31.79
C ALA A 93 12.86 21.54 31.97
N ASP A 94 13.09 21.05 33.18
CA ASP A 94 12.70 19.71 33.57
C ASP A 94 11.27 19.72 34.08
N LEU A 95 10.37 19.15 33.30
CA LEU A 95 8.93 19.01 33.55
C LEU A 95 8.51 17.53 33.56
N GLU A 96 9.47 16.64 33.85
CA GLU A 96 9.18 15.21 33.94
C GLU A 96 7.99 14.97 34.89
N ARG A 97 6.96 14.27 34.39
CA ARG A 97 5.73 13.96 35.14
C ARG A 97 4.95 15.18 35.62
N ALA A 98 5.28 16.41 35.20
CA ALA A 98 4.49 17.58 35.57
C ALA A 98 3.01 17.47 35.16
N ARG A 99 2.13 18.16 35.87
CA ARG A 99 0.71 18.27 35.53
C ARG A 99 0.48 19.53 34.71
N LEU A 100 0.16 19.38 33.44
CA LEU A 100 -0.03 20.43 32.48
C LEU A 100 -1.36 20.29 31.71
N GLU A 101 -2.32 19.56 32.26
CA GLU A 101 -3.61 19.30 31.62
C GLU A 101 -4.34 20.60 31.34
N GLY A 102 -4.78 20.83 30.10
CA GLY A 102 -5.49 22.05 29.68
C GLY A 102 -4.68 23.35 29.82
N THR A 103 -3.37 23.27 30.03
CA THR A 103 -2.50 24.44 30.14
C THR A 103 -2.43 25.20 28.82
N LEU A 104 -2.45 26.54 28.86
CA LEU A 104 -2.26 27.39 27.68
C LEU A 104 -0.75 27.61 27.45
N LEU A 105 -0.17 26.91 26.51
CA LEU A 105 1.24 26.96 26.14
C LEU A 105 1.46 27.52 24.73
N ARG A 106 0.52 28.31 24.20
CA ARG A 106 0.64 28.89 22.86
C ARG A 106 1.94 29.67 22.74
N GLN A 107 2.71 29.34 21.69
CA GLN A 107 4.00 29.98 21.40
C GLN A 107 5.01 29.94 22.58
N ALA A 108 4.82 29.02 23.54
CA ALA A 108 5.81 28.80 24.58
C ALA A 108 7.10 28.21 23.98
N ASN A 109 8.24 28.57 24.55
CA ASN A 109 9.52 28.01 24.19
C ASN A 109 9.85 26.86 25.15
N LEU A 110 9.69 25.64 24.68
CA LEU A 110 9.98 24.37 25.36
C LEU A 110 11.22 23.66 24.71
N TYR A 111 12.06 24.42 24.03
CA TYR A 111 13.27 23.90 23.39
C TYR A 111 14.12 23.10 24.40
N GLN A 112 14.52 21.88 24.04
CA GLN A 112 15.30 20.95 24.90
C GLN A 112 14.69 20.69 26.28
N SER A 113 13.38 20.89 26.49
CA SER A 113 12.73 20.56 27.76
C SER A 113 12.52 19.05 27.93
N ASN A 114 12.53 18.60 29.18
CA ASN A 114 12.13 17.25 29.54
C ASN A 114 10.67 17.23 29.97
N LEU A 115 9.80 16.68 29.14
CA LEU A 115 8.36 16.49 29.36
C LEU A 115 8.00 15.01 29.49
N SER A 116 8.99 14.15 29.73
CA SER A 116 8.74 12.70 29.81
C SER A 116 7.71 12.39 30.89
N GLN A 117 6.75 11.53 30.53
CA GLN A 117 5.62 11.14 31.39
C GLN A 117 4.78 12.33 31.93
N ALA A 118 4.95 13.56 31.38
CA ALA A 118 4.10 14.69 31.75
C ALA A 118 2.67 14.51 31.24
N SER A 119 1.71 15.05 31.98
CA SER A 119 0.31 15.07 31.57
C SER A 119 -0.03 16.40 30.89
N LEU A 120 -0.18 16.38 29.58
CA LEU A 120 -0.47 17.52 28.69
C LEU A 120 -1.86 17.36 28.02
N ALA A 121 -2.71 16.49 28.55
CA ALA A 121 -4.02 16.24 27.97
C ALA A 121 -4.80 17.57 27.81
N GLU A 122 -5.39 17.80 26.63
CA GLU A 122 -6.13 19.02 26.26
C GLU A 122 -5.29 20.32 26.35
N ALA A 123 -3.97 20.24 26.51
CA ALA A 123 -3.12 21.44 26.53
C ALA A 123 -3.12 22.14 25.17
N ASP A 124 -2.99 23.48 25.17
CA ASP A 124 -2.90 24.29 23.97
C ASP A 124 -1.43 24.68 23.69
N LEU A 125 -0.79 23.91 22.86
CA LEU A 125 0.60 24.02 22.40
C LEU A 125 0.69 24.66 21.01
N THR A 126 -0.37 25.34 20.55
CA THR A 126 -0.38 25.93 19.19
C THR A 126 0.83 26.83 18.98
N GLY A 127 1.65 26.52 17.96
CA GLY A 127 2.86 27.26 17.63
C GLY A 127 3.98 27.19 18.68
N ALA A 128 3.89 26.27 19.66
CA ALA A 128 4.95 26.07 20.65
C ALA A 128 6.23 25.51 19.99
N VAL A 129 7.39 25.81 20.59
CA VAL A 129 8.70 25.27 20.18
C VAL A 129 9.07 24.14 21.13
N LEU A 130 8.94 22.91 20.61
CA LEU A 130 9.27 21.65 21.31
C LEU A 130 10.48 20.96 20.67
N GLU A 131 11.26 21.70 19.91
CA GLU A 131 12.44 21.18 19.21
C GLU A 131 13.44 20.61 20.22
N ASP A 132 14.00 19.42 19.92
CA ASP A 132 14.90 18.66 20.80
C ASP A 132 14.29 18.28 22.17
N SER A 133 12.97 18.39 22.39
CA SER A 133 12.34 18.03 23.67
C SER A 133 12.19 16.52 23.85
N ASN A 134 12.14 16.08 25.10
CA ASN A 134 11.82 14.73 25.49
C ASN A 134 10.36 14.64 25.92
N LEU A 135 9.54 13.89 25.18
CA LEU A 135 8.11 13.65 25.40
C LEU A 135 7.81 12.15 25.64
N VAL A 136 8.82 11.33 25.95
CA VAL A 136 8.66 9.88 26.13
C VAL A 136 7.54 9.59 27.14
N GLY A 137 6.55 8.81 26.72
CA GLY A 137 5.41 8.44 27.53
C GLY A 137 4.53 9.61 27.98
N ALA A 138 4.65 10.81 27.38
CA ALA A 138 3.80 11.96 27.73
C ALA A 138 2.34 11.73 27.27
N ASP A 139 1.39 12.24 28.05
CA ASP A 139 -0.03 12.23 27.73
C ASP A 139 -0.42 13.54 27.03
N LEU A 140 -0.55 13.49 25.71
CA LEU A 140 -0.93 14.60 24.82
C LEU A 140 -2.33 14.39 24.22
N ARG A 141 -3.17 13.58 24.83
CA ARG A 141 -4.52 13.29 24.32
C ARG A 141 -5.31 14.59 24.17
N TYR A 142 -5.93 14.76 22.98
CA TYR A 142 -6.73 15.95 22.64
C TYR A 142 -5.94 17.27 22.65
N ALA A 143 -4.61 17.26 22.79
CA ALA A 143 -3.79 18.46 22.78
C ALA A 143 -3.84 19.20 21.43
N GLN A 144 -3.74 20.53 21.47
CA GLN A 144 -3.68 21.38 20.29
C GLN A 144 -2.22 21.72 19.98
N LEU A 145 -1.67 21.11 18.94
CA LEU A 145 -0.27 21.24 18.50
C LEU A 145 -0.17 21.87 17.11
N SER A 146 -1.23 22.55 16.66
CA SER A 146 -1.23 23.14 15.31
C SER A 146 -0.03 24.07 15.13
N ASN A 147 0.75 23.86 14.05
CA ASN A 147 1.97 24.58 13.73
C ASN A 147 3.06 24.54 14.83
N ALA A 148 3.01 23.61 15.78
CA ALA A 148 4.08 23.41 16.75
C ALA A 148 5.33 22.83 16.06
N ASN A 149 6.51 23.18 16.56
CA ASN A 149 7.78 22.63 16.11
C ASN A 149 8.26 21.54 17.08
N LEU A 150 8.11 20.28 16.67
CA LEU A 150 8.59 19.08 17.37
C LEU A 150 9.80 18.45 16.64
N SER A 151 10.51 19.23 15.83
CA SER A 151 11.69 18.72 15.12
C SER A 151 12.70 18.15 16.11
N ARG A 152 13.22 16.95 15.83
CA ARG A 152 14.14 16.19 16.68
C ARG A 152 13.63 15.89 18.10
N ALA A 153 12.33 16.07 18.37
CA ALA A 153 11.73 15.64 19.63
C ALA A 153 11.71 14.11 19.74
N ILE A 154 11.78 13.60 20.94
CA ILE A 154 11.63 12.18 21.27
C ILE A 154 10.30 12.00 22.00
N GLY A 155 9.33 11.35 21.37
CA GLY A 155 8.00 11.10 21.92
C GLY A 155 7.60 9.62 21.88
N ASP A 156 8.56 8.72 22.05
CA ASP A 156 8.30 7.29 22.05
C ASP A 156 7.27 6.94 23.13
N GLU A 157 6.31 6.08 22.77
CA GLU A 157 5.21 5.67 23.62
C GLU A 157 4.29 6.84 24.10
N ALA A 158 4.42 8.05 23.54
CA ALA A 158 3.53 9.16 23.88
C ALA A 158 2.10 8.90 23.40
N ALA A 159 1.12 9.38 24.16
CA ALA A 159 -0.30 9.26 23.84
C ALA A 159 -0.81 10.55 23.18
N LEU A 160 -1.06 10.53 21.85
CA LEU A 160 -1.56 11.66 21.08
C LEU A 160 -2.96 11.37 20.48
N TYR A 161 -3.76 10.55 21.18
CA TYR A 161 -5.12 10.22 20.74
C TYR A 161 -5.93 11.49 20.48
N ASN A 162 -6.47 11.62 19.24
CA ASN A 162 -7.28 12.77 18.85
C ASN A 162 -6.59 14.13 19.01
N ALA A 163 -5.26 14.18 19.09
CA ALA A 163 -4.52 15.43 19.12
C ALA A 163 -4.57 16.14 17.73
N VAL A 164 -4.45 17.46 17.72
CA VAL A 164 -4.48 18.27 16.50
C VAL A 164 -3.07 18.78 16.21
N LEU A 165 -2.42 18.20 15.20
CA LEU A 165 -1.06 18.51 14.77
C LEU A 165 -1.05 19.15 13.36
N THR A 166 -2.13 19.82 12.97
CA THR A 166 -2.25 20.40 11.62
C THR A 166 -1.08 21.36 11.35
N GLY A 167 -0.31 21.10 10.29
CA GLY A 167 0.86 21.89 9.93
C GLY A 167 2.04 21.83 10.92
N ALA A 168 2.01 20.91 11.89
CA ALA A 168 3.12 20.73 12.83
C ALA A 168 4.37 20.19 12.11
N ARG A 169 5.54 20.45 12.67
CA ARG A 169 6.83 19.96 12.17
C ARG A 169 7.39 18.91 13.12
N LEU A 170 7.54 17.69 12.61
CA LEU A 170 8.10 16.54 13.32
C LEU A 170 9.36 16.02 12.61
N VAL A 171 10.11 16.91 11.95
CA VAL A 171 11.26 16.54 11.12
C VAL A 171 12.36 15.88 11.97
N VAL A 172 12.83 14.69 11.58
CA VAL A 172 13.87 13.91 12.27
C VAL A 172 13.48 13.55 13.72
N SER A 173 12.18 13.54 14.06
CA SER A 173 11.72 13.17 15.40
C SER A 173 11.60 11.64 15.56
N SER A 174 11.55 11.17 16.79
CA SER A 174 11.20 9.78 17.13
C SER A 174 9.88 9.73 17.89
N PHE A 175 8.95 8.90 17.41
CA PHE A 175 7.67 8.61 18.03
C PHE A 175 7.34 7.11 17.90
N GLU A 176 8.34 6.27 18.20
CA GLU A 176 8.18 4.83 18.12
C GLU A 176 7.12 4.35 19.14
N ARG A 177 6.25 3.44 18.69
CA ARG A 177 5.14 2.93 19.49
C ARG A 177 4.21 4.00 20.08
N ALA A 178 4.26 5.24 19.57
CA ALA A 178 3.36 6.31 20.00
C ALA A 178 1.95 6.15 19.42
N HIS A 179 0.96 6.71 20.11
CA HIS A 179 -0.45 6.57 19.81
C HIS A 179 -1.03 7.83 19.15
N PHE A 180 -1.30 7.78 17.85
CA PHE A 180 -1.89 8.85 17.04
C PHE A 180 -3.31 8.52 16.57
N GLU A 181 -4.01 7.57 17.18
CA GLU A 181 -5.33 7.16 16.74
C GLU A 181 -6.30 8.35 16.72
N GLY A 182 -6.91 8.58 15.55
CA GLY A 182 -7.83 9.70 15.33
C GLY A 182 -7.16 11.09 15.30
N ALA A 183 -5.84 11.19 15.43
CA ALA A 183 -5.14 12.48 15.41
C ALA A 183 -5.25 13.15 14.03
N ASP A 184 -5.17 14.48 13.99
CA ASP A 184 -5.17 15.28 12.76
C ASP A 184 -3.77 15.84 12.48
N LEU A 185 -3.05 15.19 11.58
CA LEU A 185 -1.73 15.57 11.08
C LEU A 185 -1.82 16.17 9.65
N THR A 186 -2.97 16.74 9.28
CA THR A 186 -3.16 17.34 7.96
C THR A 186 -2.04 18.35 7.68
N SER A 187 -1.35 18.19 6.56
CA SER A 187 -0.22 19.06 6.13
C SER A 187 0.96 19.11 7.11
N ALA A 188 1.08 18.19 8.05
CA ALA A 188 2.25 18.11 8.93
C ALA A 188 3.50 17.64 8.16
N ASP A 189 4.68 18.04 8.62
CA ASP A 189 5.98 17.65 8.07
C ASP A 189 6.64 16.61 9.00
N LEU A 190 6.67 15.36 8.55
CA LEU A 190 7.24 14.22 9.25
C LEU A 190 8.53 13.71 8.58
N THR A 191 9.15 14.52 7.73
CA THR A 191 10.32 14.12 6.94
C THR A 191 11.43 13.55 7.82
N TYR A 192 11.96 12.37 7.45
CA TYR A 192 13.00 11.62 8.19
C TYR A 192 12.64 11.25 9.64
N ALA A 193 11.38 11.29 10.05
CA ALA A 193 10.99 10.89 11.38
C ALA A 193 10.85 9.35 11.50
N SER A 194 10.98 8.82 12.73
CA SER A 194 10.71 7.43 13.07
C SER A 194 9.35 7.29 13.74
N PHE A 195 8.49 6.46 13.15
CA PHE A 195 7.19 6.05 13.68
C PHE A 195 7.06 4.52 13.65
N SER A 196 8.17 3.81 13.78
CA SER A 196 8.16 2.35 13.80
C SER A 196 7.21 1.83 14.89
N ASN A 197 6.33 0.88 14.51
CA ASN A 197 5.30 0.32 15.40
C ASN A 197 4.31 1.35 16.00
N ALA A 198 4.23 2.57 15.48
CA ALA A 198 3.27 3.57 15.96
C ALA A 198 1.84 3.28 15.49
N TYR A 199 0.86 3.81 16.22
CA TYR A 199 -0.55 3.55 16.01
C TYR A 199 -1.24 4.79 15.41
N PHE A 200 -1.69 4.70 14.14
CA PHE A 200 -2.36 5.78 13.42
C PHE A 200 -3.80 5.44 13.03
N TYR A 201 -4.42 4.43 13.65
CA TYR A 201 -5.76 4.01 13.26
C TYR A 201 -6.72 5.20 13.11
N GLY A 202 -7.28 5.38 11.90
CA GLY A 202 -8.22 6.45 11.60
C GLY A 202 -7.65 7.88 11.65
N ALA A 203 -6.34 8.06 11.76
CA ALA A 203 -5.71 9.38 11.74
C ALA A 203 -5.84 10.06 10.37
N LYS A 204 -5.73 11.39 10.33
CA LYS A 204 -5.76 12.21 9.12
C LYS A 204 -4.37 12.73 8.82
N LEU A 205 -3.85 12.32 7.67
CA LEU A 205 -2.54 12.73 7.14
C LEU A 205 -2.68 13.35 5.72
N THR A 206 -3.82 13.96 5.44
CA THR A 206 -4.07 14.56 4.13
C THR A 206 -3.01 15.59 3.79
N GLY A 207 -2.28 15.38 2.68
CA GLY A 207 -1.21 16.28 2.24
C GLY A 207 -0.02 16.38 3.19
N ALA A 208 0.11 15.48 4.17
CA ALA A 208 1.29 15.43 5.04
C ALA A 208 2.54 15.03 4.24
N ILE A 209 3.71 15.47 4.71
CA ILE A 209 5.01 15.15 4.13
C ILE A 209 5.65 14.05 4.99
N LEU A 210 5.70 12.83 4.44
CA LEU A 210 6.28 11.64 5.06
C LEU A 210 7.49 11.14 4.25
N ALA A 211 8.19 12.04 3.57
CA ALA A 211 9.35 11.65 2.77
C ALA A 211 10.46 11.06 3.66
N ASN A 212 10.98 9.87 3.29
CA ASN A 212 12.00 9.15 4.06
C ASN A 212 11.60 8.83 5.52
N THR A 213 10.32 8.79 5.83
CA THR A 213 9.80 8.46 7.16
C THR A 213 9.85 6.95 7.37
N ASP A 214 10.25 6.50 8.55
CA ASP A 214 10.14 5.11 8.95
C ASP A 214 8.77 4.83 9.59
N LEU A 215 7.97 4.02 8.92
CA LEU A 215 6.65 3.55 9.33
C LEU A 215 6.62 2.01 9.41
N THR A 216 7.79 1.38 9.62
CA THR A 216 7.90 -0.07 9.71
C THR A 216 6.92 -0.61 10.76
N GLU A 217 6.10 -1.59 10.37
CA GLU A 217 5.11 -2.25 11.24
C GLU A 217 4.08 -1.28 11.88
N ALA A 218 3.96 -0.04 11.40
CA ALA A 218 2.97 0.90 11.92
C ALA A 218 1.52 0.49 11.59
N ASP A 219 0.58 0.77 12.47
CA ASP A 219 -0.85 0.58 12.23
C ASP A 219 -1.47 1.82 11.59
N LEU A 220 -1.56 1.80 10.27
CA LEU A 220 -2.13 2.85 9.43
C LEU A 220 -3.55 2.49 8.92
N ARG A 221 -4.22 1.53 9.54
CA ARG A 221 -5.54 1.09 9.09
C ARG A 221 -6.54 2.24 9.13
N ARG A 222 -7.34 2.36 8.06
CA ARG A 222 -8.36 3.40 7.88
C ARG A 222 -7.82 4.84 7.96
N THR A 223 -6.52 5.05 7.85
CA THR A 223 -5.93 6.40 7.78
C THR A 223 -6.32 7.12 6.49
N VAL A 224 -6.31 8.45 6.53
CA VAL A 224 -6.53 9.30 5.36
C VAL A 224 -5.20 9.92 4.94
N LEU A 225 -4.54 9.32 3.96
CA LEU A 225 -3.26 9.72 3.37
C LEU A 225 -3.42 10.38 1.99
N THR A 226 -4.62 10.88 1.69
CA THR A 226 -4.92 11.49 0.38
C THR A 226 -3.92 12.60 0.08
N LYS A 227 -3.23 12.49 -1.10
CA LYS A 227 -2.19 13.43 -1.56
C LYS A 227 -0.98 13.57 -0.62
N ALA A 228 -0.78 12.68 0.32
CA ALA A 228 0.42 12.66 1.16
C ALA A 228 1.67 12.37 0.30
N ASN A 229 2.81 12.92 0.73
CA ASN A 229 4.10 12.64 0.13
C ASN A 229 4.85 11.58 0.94
N LEU A 230 4.88 10.35 0.42
CA LEU A 230 5.53 9.16 1.00
C LEU A 230 6.77 8.75 0.18
N HIS A 231 7.43 9.71 -0.51
CA HIS A 231 8.63 9.42 -1.29
C HIS A 231 9.68 8.74 -0.41
N GLN A 232 10.16 7.55 -0.84
CA GLN A 232 11.13 6.73 -0.10
C GLN A 232 10.73 6.42 1.36
N ALA A 233 9.44 6.52 1.71
CA ALA A 233 8.98 6.10 3.04
C ALA A 233 9.10 4.58 3.21
N ASN A 234 9.49 4.14 4.40
CA ASN A 234 9.55 2.74 4.77
C ASN A 234 8.23 2.31 5.44
N LEU A 235 7.45 1.50 4.73
CA LEU A 235 6.16 0.95 5.16
C LEU A 235 6.23 -0.59 5.27
N GLN A 236 7.42 -1.16 5.43
CA GLN A 236 7.59 -2.61 5.50
C GLN A 236 6.74 -3.19 6.64
N GLY A 237 5.92 -4.19 6.33
CA GLY A 237 5.04 -4.84 7.29
C GLY A 237 3.92 -3.94 7.86
N ALA A 238 3.77 -2.69 7.40
CA ALA A 238 2.74 -1.78 7.89
C ALA A 238 1.32 -2.28 7.57
N LEU A 239 0.37 -1.99 8.46
CA LEU A 239 -1.04 -2.31 8.29
C LEU A 239 -1.76 -1.10 7.68
N LEU A 240 -2.23 -1.21 6.44
CA LEU A 240 -2.89 -0.14 5.68
C LEU A 240 -4.30 -0.55 5.22
N ASP A 241 -4.89 -1.57 5.86
CA ASP A 241 -6.21 -2.07 5.45
C ASP A 241 -7.25 -0.96 5.49
N GLY A 242 -7.95 -0.78 4.38
CA GLY A 242 -8.94 0.28 4.21
C GLY A 242 -8.38 1.70 4.26
N ALA A 243 -7.07 1.91 4.18
CA ALA A 243 -6.46 3.24 4.12
C ALA A 243 -6.81 3.97 2.81
N ARG A 244 -6.84 5.30 2.84
CA ARG A 244 -7.10 6.13 1.66
C ARG A 244 -5.82 6.86 1.23
N LEU A 245 -5.21 6.37 0.17
CA LEU A 245 -3.96 6.84 -0.42
C LEU A 245 -4.17 7.54 -1.77
N ASP A 246 -5.40 8.03 -2.04
CA ASP A 246 -5.76 8.61 -3.32
C ASP A 246 -4.83 9.78 -3.67
N GLY A 247 -4.16 9.70 -4.82
CA GLY A 247 -3.19 10.69 -5.30
C GLY A 247 -1.92 10.81 -4.47
N ALA A 248 -1.66 9.91 -3.54
CA ALA A 248 -0.42 9.90 -2.75
C ALA A 248 0.82 9.73 -3.65
N GLN A 249 1.93 10.36 -3.27
CA GLN A 249 3.24 10.24 -3.92
C GLN A 249 4.07 9.22 -3.14
N MET A 250 4.20 8.00 -3.69
CA MET A 250 4.86 6.85 -3.05
C MET A 250 6.04 6.36 -3.91
N VAL A 251 6.68 7.31 -4.64
CA VAL A 251 7.82 6.96 -5.51
C VAL A 251 8.94 6.38 -4.65
N GLU A 252 9.48 5.22 -5.08
CA GLU A 252 10.55 4.50 -4.37
C GLU A 252 10.19 4.11 -2.92
N ALA A 253 8.91 4.07 -2.54
CA ALA A 253 8.50 3.64 -1.21
C ALA A 253 8.70 2.12 -1.02
N TYR A 254 8.96 1.71 0.22
CA TYR A 254 9.16 0.31 0.61
C TYR A 254 7.89 -0.22 1.30
N LEU A 255 7.20 -1.17 0.65
CA LEU A 255 5.95 -1.78 1.14
C LEU A 255 6.07 -3.32 1.18
N GLU A 256 7.27 -3.85 1.35
CA GLU A 256 7.45 -5.31 1.44
C GLU A 256 6.60 -5.89 2.56
N SER A 257 5.82 -6.92 2.24
CA SER A 257 4.93 -7.60 3.19
C SER A 257 3.90 -6.68 3.88
N ALA A 258 3.63 -5.48 3.36
CA ALA A 258 2.59 -4.60 3.89
C ALA A 258 1.18 -5.15 3.59
N TYR A 259 0.19 -4.77 4.41
CA TYR A 259 -1.20 -5.15 4.29
C TYR A 259 -2.04 -3.96 3.80
N LEU A 260 -2.64 -4.07 2.61
CA LEU A 260 -3.41 -3.01 1.97
C LEU A 260 -4.79 -3.53 1.51
N ASP A 261 -5.36 -4.53 2.21
CA ASP A 261 -6.68 -5.07 1.87
C ASP A 261 -7.73 -3.94 1.83
N ASP A 262 -8.55 -3.88 0.76
CA ASP A 262 -9.54 -2.82 0.54
C ASP A 262 -8.96 -1.37 0.53
N ALA A 263 -7.66 -1.16 0.42
CA ALA A 263 -7.09 0.19 0.37
C ALA A 263 -7.43 0.92 -0.94
N SER A 264 -7.59 2.25 -0.87
CA SER A 264 -7.78 3.10 -2.05
C SER A 264 -6.48 3.80 -2.44
N LEU A 265 -5.99 3.53 -3.65
CA LEU A 265 -4.79 4.11 -4.25
C LEU A 265 -5.10 4.78 -5.60
N VAL A 266 -6.31 5.33 -5.74
CA VAL A 266 -6.77 5.94 -7.01
C VAL A 266 -5.84 7.08 -7.41
N GLY A 267 -5.21 6.95 -8.58
CA GLY A 267 -4.27 7.95 -9.09
C GLY A 267 -2.99 8.11 -8.27
N ALA A 268 -2.71 7.21 -7.33
CA ALA A 268 -1.46 7.24 -6.57
C ALA A 268 -0.25 6.96 -7.49
N ASN A 269 0.90 7.52 -7.15
CA ASN A 269 2.15 7.33 -7.86
C ASN A 269 3.10 6.42 -7.06
N LEU A 270 3.18 5.16 -7.47
CA LEU A 270 4.04 4.13 -6.85
C LEU A 270 5.24 3.77 -7.75
N ARG A 271 5.63 4.68 -8.64
CA ARG A 271 6.77 4.40 -9.53
C ARG A 271 8.00 3.96 -8.75
N GLU A 272 8.63 2.87 -9.20
CA GLU A 272 9.84 2.30 -8.59
C GLU A 272 9.65 1.83 -7.13
N ALA A 273 8.41 1.77 -6.60
CA ALA A 273 8.15 1.25 -5.26
C ALA A 273 8.41 -0.27 -5.18
N ILE A 274 8.81 -0.75 -4.00
CA ILE A 274 9.02 -2.16 -3.72
C ILE A 274 7.83 -2.68 -2.90
N ILE A 275 7.02 -3.57 -3.53
CA ILE A 275 5.74 -4.04 -2.97
C ILE A 275 5.74 -5.59 -2.90
N ARG A 276 6.90 -6.19 -2.72
CA ARG A 276 7.08 -7.66 -2.72
C ARG A 276 6.26 -8.32 -1.62
N GLY A 277 5.53 -9.37 -2.00
CA GLY A 277 4.78 -10.18 -1.05
C GLY A 277 3.70 -9.43 -0.27
N ALA A 278 3.38 -8.19 -0.65
CA ALA A 278 2.32 -7.42 -0.01
C ALA A 278 0.92 -8.01 -0.27
N ASP A 279 0.01 -7.83 0.67
CA ASP A 279 -1.39 -8.16 0.52
C ASP A 279 -2.18 -6.95 -0.01
N LEU A 280 -2.54 -7.00 -1.30
CA LEU A 280 -3.22 -5.94 -2.04
C LEU A 280 -4.63 -6.38 -2.45
N ARG A 281 -5.21 -7.35 -1.76
CA ARG A 281 -6.53 -7.88 -2.12
C ARG A 281 -7.57 -6.77 -2.12
N TYR A 282 -8.40 -6.77 -3.16
CA TYR A 282 -9.49 -5.81 -3.36
C TYR A 282 -9.06 -4.34 -3.41
N ALA A 283 -7.76 -4.04 -3.33
CA ALA A 283 -7.25 -2.67 -3.40
C ALA A 283 -7.60 -1.99 -4.72
N ASN A 284 -7.85 -0.68 -4.68
CA ASN A 284 -8.24 0.11 -5.84
C ASN A 284 -7.07 0.93 -6.38
N PHE A 285 -6.49 0.48 -7.49
CA PHE A 285 -5.41 1.13 -8.24
C PHE A 285 -5.90 1.84 -9.50
N HIS A 286 -7.16 2.28 -9.54
CA HIS A 286 -7.67 2.96 -10.74
C HIS A 286 -6.76 4.13 -11.14
N SER A 287 -6.23 4.09 -12.38
CA SER A 287 -5.31 5.10 -12.93
C SER A 287 -4.02 5.33 -12.10
N ALA A 288 -3.65 4.42 -11.22
CA ALA A 288 -2.40 4.52 -10.46
C ALA A 288 -1.17 4.32 -11.36
N GLY A 289 -0.05 4.96 -10.99
CA GLY A 289 1.26 4.78 -11.61
C GLY A 289 2.07 3.71 -10.87
N LEU A 290 2.28 2.57 -11.52
CA LEU A 290 3.02 1.40 -11.01
C LEU A 290 4.21 1.06 -11.93
N GLN A 291 4.74 2.05 -12.65
CA GLN A 291 5.85 1.82 -13.57
C GLN A 291 7.10 1.39 -12.79
N GLN A 292 7.78 0.36 -13.28
CA GLN A 292 9.01 -0.16 -12.69
C GLN A 292 8.87 -0.62 -11.23
N THR A 293 7.63 -0.83 -10.74
CA THR A 293 7.40 -1.39 -9.40
C THR A 293 7.86 -2.83 -9.30
N ASP A 294 8.27 -3.23 -8.11
CA ASP A 294 8.51 -4.63 -7.78
C ASP A 294 7.30 -5.21 -7.02
N LEU A 295 6.48 -5.97 -7.74
CA LEU A 295 5.27 -6.65 -7.27
C LEU A 295 5.49 -8.17 -7.10
N GLU A 296 6.76 -8.63 -7.04
CA GLU A 296 7.04 -10.07 -6.98
C GLU A 296 6.31 -10.73 -5.81
N GLY A 297 5.51 -11.75 -6.11
CA GLY A 297 4.73 -12.50 -5.13
C GLY A 297 3.61 -11.72 -4.43
N ALA A 298 3.31 -10.48 -4.84
CA ALA A 298 2.21 -9.71 -4.27
C ALA A 298 0.84 -10.34 -4.56
N ASN A 299 -0.09 -10.24 -3.62
CA ASN A 299 -1.45 -10.73 -3.77
C ASN A 299 -2.41 -9.60 -4.17
N LEU A 300 -2.82 -9.58 -5.44
CA LEU A 300 -3.76 -8.62 -6.02
C LEU A 300 -5.13 -9.28 -6.32
N GLU A 301 -5.52 -10.32 -5.55
CA GLU A 301 -6.84 -10.95 -5.73
C GLU A 301 -7.95 -9.91 -5.69
N GLY A 302 -8.80 -9.88 -6.71
CA GLY A 302 -9.93 -8.95 -6.81
C GLY A 302 -9.56 -7.48 -6.95
N ALA A 303 -8.28 -7.12 -7.00
CA ALA A 303 -7.84 -5.74 -7.11
C ALA A 303 -8.32 -5.05 -8.41
N GLN A 304 -8.53 -3.75 -8.35
CA GLN A 304 -8.99 -2.94 -9.47
C GLN A 304 -7.85 -2.11 -10.05
N LEU A 305 -7.28 -2.56 -11.17
CA LEU A 305 -6.18 -1.89 -11.88
C LEU A 305 -6.66 -1.19 -13.16
N VAL A 306 -7.91 -0.75 -13.21
CA VAL A 306 -8.47 -0.11 -14.41
C VAL A 306 -7.63 1.11 -14.79
N LYS A 307 -7.09 1.14 -16.02
CA LYS A 307 -6.18 2.18 -16.55
C LYS A 307 -4.87 2.35 -15.76
N ALA A 308 -4.53 1.45 -14.86
CA ALA A 308 -3.24 1.50 -14.15
C ALA A 308 -2.06 1.41 -15.12
N GLN A 309 -0.97 2.10 -14.81
CA GLN A 309 0.27 2.11 -15.57
C GLN A 309 1.30 1.19 -14.89
N VAL A 310 1.48 -0.01 -15.42
CA VAL A 310 2.28 -1.10 -14.81
C VAL A 310 3.49 -1.47 -15.69
N GLN A 311 3.90 -0.55 -16.55
CA GLN A 311 4.98 -0.81 -17.52
C GLN A 311 6.29 -1.17 -16.84
N SER A 312 6.99 -2.13 -17.40
CA SER A 312 8.32 -2.59 -16.95
C SER A 312 8.36 -3.03 -15.47
N SER A 313 7.19 -3.35 -14.87
CA SER A 313 7.12 -3.87 -13.51
C SER A 313 7.66 -5.31 -13.41
N ASN A 314 8.16 -5.68 -12.23
CA ASN A 314 8.41 -7.06 -11.85
C ASN A 314 7.16 -7.61 -11.15
N SER A 315 6.30 -8.31 -11.88
CA SER A 315 5.07 -8.94 -11.36
C SER A 315 5.17 -10.48 -11.38
N ARG A 316 6.39 -11.02 -11.22
CA ARG A 316 6.63 -12.47 -11.20
C ARG A 316 5.90 -13.10 -10.02
N MET A 317 5.25 -14.23 -10.27
CA MET A 317 4.48 -14.98 -9.27
C MET A 317 3.39 -14.16 -8.55
N ALA A 318 3.08 -12.94 -9.01
CA ALA A 318 1.99 -12.15 -8.46
C ALA A 318 0.63 -12.79 -8.73
N ILE A 319 -0.30 -12.62 -7.80
CA ILE A 319 -1.63 -13.23 -7.83
C ILE A 319 -2.66 -12.17 -8.26
N PHE A 320 -3.16 -12.26 -9.49
CA PHE A 320 -4.22 -11.41 -10.05
C PHE A 320 -5.54 -12.20 -10.17
N TYR A 321 -5.80 -13.12 -9.26
CA TYR A 321 -7.04 -13.92 -9.27
C TYR A 321 -8.26 -13.00 -9.28
N LYS A 322 -9.11 -13.11 -10.33
CA LYS A 322 -10.28 -12.25 -10.53
C LYS A 322 -10.02 -10.72 -10.54
N ALA A 323 -8.78 -10.29 -10.65
CA ALA A 323 -8.47 -8.86 -10.75
C ALA A 323 -9.07 -8.22 -11.99
N ILE A 324 -9.34 -6.90 -11.92
CA ILE A 324 -9.88 -6.10 -13.02
C ILE A 324 -8.76 -5.25 -13.60
N LEU A 325 -8.31 -5.62 -14.81
CA LEU A 325 -7.17 -5.04 -15.50
C LEU A 325 -7.59 -4.24 -16.75
N ASP A 326 -8.87 -3.81 -16.84
CA ASP A 326 -9.39 -3.18 -18.06
C ASP A 326 -8.57 -1.93 -18.40
N HIS A 327 -8.04 -1.88 -19.65
CA HIS A 327 -7.18 -0.81 -20.15
C HIS A 327 -5.88 -0.59 -19.36
N ALA A 328 -5.50 -1.50 -18.47
CA ALA A 328 -4.22 -1.43 -17.77
C ALA A 328 -3.06 -1.65 -18.76
N ASN A 329 -1.94 -0.99 -18.50
CA ASN A 329 -0.77 -1.04 -19.35
C ASN A 329 0.37 -1.81 -18.67
N PHE A 330 0.58 -3.06 -19.11
CA PHE A 330 1.65 -3.96 -18.68
C PHE A 330 2.77 -4.10 -19.75
N ARG A 331 2.96 -3.09 -20.57
CA ARG A 331 4.02 -3.14 -21.57
C ARG A 331 5.36 -3.46 -20.93
N GLU A 332 6.12 -4.43 -21.49
CA GLU A 332 7.43 -4.84 -21.00
C GLU A 332 7.44 -5.36 -19.55
N ALA A 333 6.27 -5.61 -18.94
CA ALA A 333 6.19 -6.15 -17.59
C ALA A 333 6.61 -7.62 -17.54
N ARG A 334 7.16 -8.06 -16.42
CA ARG A 334 7.56 -9.45 -16.17
C ARG A 334 6.47 -10.12 -15.31
N LEU A 335 5.66 -10.99 -15.94
CA LEU A 335 4.57 -11.73 -15.30
C LEU A 335 4.87 -13.25 -15.22
N TYR A 336 6.14 -13.65 -15.31
CA TYR A 336 6.51 -15.07 -15.23
C TYR A 336 5.85 -15.76 -14.04
N ARG A 337 5.14 -16.86 -14.30
CA ARG A 337 4.34 -17.63 -13.32
C ARG A 337 3.27 -16.83 -12.58
N ALA A 338 2.85 -15.69 -13.04
CA ALA A 338 1.73 -14.97 -12.43
C ALA A 338 0.41 -15.76 -12.58
N VAL A 339 -0.49 -15.58 -11.59
CA VAL A 339 -1.80 -16.22 -11.55
C VAL A 339 -2.88 -15.21 -11.96
N LEU A 340 -3.49 -15.42 -13.14
CA LEU A 340 -4.52 -14.54 -13.71
C LEU A 340 -5.86 -15.27 -13.90
N ILE A 341 -6.14 -16.29 -13.07
CA ILE A 341 -7.37 -17.10 -13.17
C ILE A 341 -8.60 -16.19 -13.06
N GLY A 342 -9.45 -16.21 -14.09
CA GLY A 342 -10.66 -15.41 -14.13
C GLY A 342 -10.44 -13.89 -14.14
N ALA A 343 -9.20 -13.40 -14.30
CA ALA A 343 -8.91 -11.98 -14.43
C ALA A 343 -9.61 -11.38 -15.67
N ARG A 344 -9.98 -10.11 -15.59
CA ARG A 344 -10.59 -9.36 -16.68
C ARG A 344 -9.68 -8.21 -17.12
N GLY A 345 -9.35 -8.16 -18.40
CA GLY A 345 -8.45 -7.15 -18.96
C GLY A 345 -8.87 -6.72 -20.35
N THR A 346 -10.10 -6.20 -20.50
CA THR A 346 -10.60 -5.69 -21.78
C THR A 346 -9.72 -4.53 -22.24
N GLY A 347 -9.12 -4.66 -23.43
CA GLY A 347 -8.23 -3.63 -23.99
C GLY A 347 -6.92 -3.42 -23.21
N ALA A 348 -6.54 -4.33 -22.32
CA ALA A 348 -5.27 -4.27 -21.60
C ALA A 348 -4.08 -4.42 -22.59
N ILE A 349 -2.95 -3.84 -22.23
CA ILE A 349 -1.74 -3.81 -23.07
C ILE A 349 -0.65 -4.65 -22.40
N PHE A 350 -0.28 -5.76 -23.05
CA PHE A 350 0.81 -6.66 -22.66
C PHE A 350 1.91 -6.74 -23.76
N THR A 351 2.03 -5.68 -24.56
CA THR A 351 3.04 -5.63 -25.62
C THR A 351 4.43 -5.85 -25.04
N GLN A 352 5.18 -6.82 -25.60
CA GLN A 352 6.53 -7.20 -25.16
C GLN A 352 6.63 -7.67 -23.70
N ALA A 353 5.50 -8.01 -23.06
CA ALA A 353 5.51 -8.55 -21.71
C ALA A 353 5.97 -10.03 -21.69
N ASP A 354 6.62 -10.43 -20.60
CA ASP A 354 6.93 -11.83 -20.32
C ASP A 354 5.79 -12.45 -19.51
N LEU A 355 4.97 -13.25 -20.19
CA LEU A 355 3.84 -14.00 -19.66
C LEU A 355 4.15 -15.52 -19.69
N SER A 356 5.42 -15.90 -19.64
CA SER A 356 5.81 -17.31 -19.64
C SER A 356 5.30 -18.02 -18.40
N GLU A 357 4.82 -19.25 -18.57
CA GLU A 357 4.27 -20.10 -17.50
C GLU A 357 3.12 -19.45 -16.69
N ILE A 358 2.45 -18.40 -17.19
CA ILE A 358 1.28 -17.85 -16.49
C ILE A 358 0.17 -18.88 -16.32
N HIS A 359 -0.62 -18.73 -15.26
CA HIS A 359 -1.82 -19.52 -15.02
C HIS A 359 -3.07 -18.65 -15.15
N ALA A 360 -3.72 -18.68 -16.33
CA ALA A 360 -4.80 -17.79 -16.72
C ALA A 360 -6.05 -18.51 -17.28
N PRO A 361 -6.49 -19.67 -16.73
CA PRO A 361 -7.71 -20.28 -17.20
C PRO A 361 -8.91 -19.37 -16.93
N ASN A 362 -9.86 -19.37 -17.87
CA ASN A 362 -11.07 -18.54 -17.82
C ASN A 362 -10.82 -17.03 -17.75
N ALA A 363 -9.58 -16.55 -17.99
CA ALA A 363 -9.31 -15.14 -18.06
C ALA A 363 -10.02 -14.50 -19.27
N ARG A 364 -10.38 -13.21 -19.17
CA ARG A 364 -11.11 -12.47 -20.20
C ARG A 364 -10.29 -11.27 -20.67
N PHE A 365 -9.64 -11.40 -21.84
CA PHE A 365 -8.76 -10.39 -22.42
C PHE A 365 -9.27 -9.92 -23.79
N HIS A 366 -10.55 -9.51 -23.85
CA HIS A 366 -11.13 -9.02 -25.09
C HIS A 366 -10.35 -7.82 -25.62
N ARG A 367 -9.98 -7.86 -26.94
CA ARG A 367 -9.29 -6.76 -27.64
C ARG A 367 -7.98 -6.32 -26.94
N ALA A 368 -7.39 -7.18 -26.13
CA ALA A 368 -6.12 -6.90 -25.49
C ALA A 368 -4.95 -6.96 -26.48
N GLN A 369 -3.85 -6.28 -26.18
CA GLN A 369 -2.67 -6.16 -27.02
C GLN A 369 -1.54 -7.02 -26.45
N PHE A 370 -1.19 -8.09 -27.14
CA PHE A 370 -0.09 -9.02 -26.79
C PHE A 370 1.00 -9.05 -27.88
N THR A 371 1.16 -7.96 -28.63
CA THR A 371 2.17 -7.88 -29.70
C THR A 371 3.56 -8.18 -29.11
N GLU A 372 4.27 -9.15 -29.69
CA GLU A 372 5.61 -9.59 -29.26
C GLU A 372 5.69 -10.10 -27.81
N ALA A 373 4.57 -10.41 -27.17
CA ALA A 373 4.55 -10.99 -25.83
C ALA A 373 5.10 -12.43 -25.84
N THR A 374 5.82 -12.81 -24.79
CA THR A 374 6.26 -14.18 -24.56
C THR A 374 5.23 -14.89 -23.68
N MET A 375 4.64 -15.97 -24.20
CA MET A 375 3.60 -16.77 -23.54
C MET A 375 4.00 -18.27 -23.58
N ASP A 376 5.32 -18.55 -23.50
CA ASP A 376 5.82 -19.93 -23.48
C ASP A 376 5.23 -20.69 -22.31
N SER A 377 4.70 -21.88 -22.58
CA SER A 377 4.07 -22.76 -21.58
C SER A 377 2.93 -22.10 -20.78
N ALA A 378 2.32 -21.03 -21.29
CA ALA A 378 1.17 -20.38 -20.65
C ALA A 378 -0.05 -21.30 -20.63
N ASN A 379 -0.78 -21.33 -19.50
CA ASN A 379 -2.06 -22.00 -19.38
C ASN A 379 -3.21 -21.00 -19.61
N LEU A 380 -3.86 -21.09 -20.78
CA LEU A 380 -4.95 -20.23 -21.23
C LEU A 380 -6.22 -21.02 -21.51
N VAL A 381 -6.42 -22.15 -20.80
CA VAL A 381 -7.60 -23.02 -20.99
C VAL A 381 -8.87 -22.22 -20.80
N ALA A 382 -9.78 -22.32 -21.77
CA ALA A 382 -11.07 -21.63 -21.80
C ALA A 382 -10.97 -20.10 -21.64
N ALA A 383 -9.79 -19.50 -21.91
CA ALA A 383 -9.63 -18.04 -21.88
C ALA A 383 -10.41 -17.39 -23.02
N ASP A 384 -11.01 -16.23 -22.75
CA ASP A 384 -11.69 -15.43 -23.75
C ASP A 384 -10.76 -14.34 -24.29
N LEU A 385 -10.19 -14.59 -25.46
CA LEU A 385 -9.18 -13.82 -26.15
C LEU A 385 -9.73 -13.14 -27.42
N GLN A 386 -11.06 -12.99 -27.51
CA GLN A 386 -11.75 -12.49 -28.69
C GLN A 386 -11.20 -11.12 -29.12
N GLY A 387 -10.85 -11.02 -30.40
CA GLY A 387 -10.39 -9.78 -31.02
C GLY A 387 -9.03 -9.26 -30.52
N SER A 388 -8.30 -10.05 -29.74
CA SER A 388 -6.99 -9.65 -29.24
C SER A 388 -5.89 -9.74 -30.32
N ASN A 389 -4.84 -8.94 -30.13
CA ASN A 389 -3.72 -8.86 -31.04
C ASN A 389 -2.49 -9.59 -30.48
N PHE A 390 -2.15 -10.70 -31.09
CA PHE A 390 -0.98 -11.55 -30.78
C PHE A 390 0.08 -11.51 -31.90
N THR A 391 0.16 -10.41 -32.64
CA THR A 391 1.15 -10.29 -33.71
C THR A 391 2.56 -10.57 -33.18
N ARG A 392 3.25 -11.59 -33.77
CA ARG A 392 4.58 -12.06 -33.36
C ARG A 392 4.70 -12.56 -31.91
N ALA A 393 3.60 -12.87 -31.24
CA ALA A 393 3.64 -13.45 -29.89
C ALA A 393 4.21 -14.89 -29.92
N ASN A 394 4.85 -15.29 -28.83
CA ASN A 394 5.41 -16.62 -28.67
C ASN A 394 4.52 -17.50 -27.77
N PHE A 395 3.79 -18.44 -28.34
CA PHE A 395 2.94 -19.42 -27.67
C PHE A 395 3.58 -20.83 -27.61
N THR A 396 4.89 -20.93 -27.65
CA THR A 396 5.56 -22.24 -27.61
C THR A 396 5.03 -23.04 -26.42
N ARG A 397 4.52 -24.26 -26.66
CA ARG A 397 3.95 -25.15 -25.64
C ARG A 397 2.77 -24.59 -24.82
N ALA A 398 2.17 -23.48 -25.23
CA ALA A 398 1.02 -22.92 -24.54
C ALA A 398 -0.21 -23.86 -24.63
N ASN A 399 -1.01 -23.90 -23.57
CA ASN A 399 -2.28 -24.58 -23.55
C ASN A 399 -3.43 -23.60 -23.84
N LEU A 400 -4.01 -23.70 -25.04
CA LEU A 400 -5.11 -22.89 -25.55
C LEU A 400 -6.40 -23.73 -25.73
N GLN A 401 -6.50 -24.86 -25.03
CA GLN A 401 -7.70 -25.73 -25.10
C GLN A 401 -8.95 -24.92 -24.74
N GLU A 402 -10.00 -25.05 -25.55
CA GLU A 402 -11.28 -24.35 -25.41
C GLU A 402 -11.18 -22.81 -25.42
N ALA A 403 -10.01 -22.21 -25.72
CA ALA A 403 -9.86 -20.77 -25.77
C ALA A 403 -10.67 -20.15 -26.91
N ASN A 404 -11.31 -19.00 -26.66
CA ASN A 404 -12.00 -18.22 -27.66
C ASN A 404 -11.03 -17.22 -28.33
N LEU A 405 -10.53 -17.58 -29.51
CA LEU A 405 -9.64 -16.77 -30.35
C LEU A 405 -10.41 -16.11 -31.52
N GLN A 406 -11.74 -16.02 -31.46
CA GLN A 406 -12.57 -15.45 -32.51
C GLN A 406 -12.08 -14.03 -32.87
N SER A 407 -11.82 -13.81 -34.17
CA SER A 407 -11.32 -12.54 -34.71
C SER A 407 -9.98 -12.05 -34.09
N ALA A 408 -9.24 -12.92 -33.44
CA ALA A 408 -7.90 -12.58 -32.93
C ALA A 408 -6.89 -12.47 -34.09
N THR A 409 -5.87 -11.65 -33.93
CA THR A 409 -4.75 -11.51 -34.89
C THR A 409 -3.53 -12.26 -34.33
N LEU A 410 -3.11 -13.32 -35.00
CA LEU A 410 -1.94 -14.14 -34.66
C LEU A 410 -0.87 -14.09 -35.76
N SER A 411 -0.80 -12.99 -36.53
CA SER A 411 0.14 -12.85 -37.64
C SER A 411 1.58 -12.99 -37.14
N GLY A 412 2.33 -13.93 -37.75
CA GLY A 412 3.70 -14.24 -37.37
C GLY A 412 3.89 -14.86 -35.99
N ALA A 413 2.81 -15.24 -35.29
CA ALA A 413 2.88 -15.88 -33.97
C ALA A 413 3.53 -17.27 -34.06
N ASN A 414 4.30 -17.64 -33.04
CA ASN A 414 4.88 -18.97 -32.89
C ASN A 414 4.03 -19.84 -31.98
N LEU A 415 3.33 -20.82 -32.53
CA LEU A 415 2.50 -21.77 -31.78
C LEU A 415 3.14 -23.17 -31.69
N THR A 416 4.46 -23.29 -31.84
CA THR A 416 5.16 -24.58 -31.77
C THR A 416 4.81 -25.35 -30.51
N GLY A 417 4.22 -26.55 -30.66
CA GLY A 417 3.82 -27.41 -29.54
C GLY A 417 2.62 -26.91 -28.74
N ALA A 418 1.93 -25.87 -29.16
CA ALA A 418 0.71 -25.40 -28.50
C ALA A 418 -0.44 -26.39 -28.66
N GLN A 419 -1.37 -26.41 -27.68
CA GLN A 419 -2.58 -27.24 -27.67
C GLN A 419 -3.78 -26.38 -28.06
N LEU A 420 -4.52 -26.79 -29.12
CA LEU A 420 -5.65 -26.05 -29.69
C LEU A 420 -6.96 -26.85 -29.67
N ASP A 421 -7.03 -27.89 -28.84
CA ASP A 421 -8.24 -28.72 -28.73
C ASP A 421 -9.47 -27.85 -28.47
N LYS A 422 -10.48 -27.93 -29.34
CA LYS A 422 -11.73 -27.16 -29.28
C LYS A 422 -11.56 -25.63 -29.24
N ALA A 423 -10.39 -25.07 -29.51
CA ALA A 423 -10.21 -23.62 -29.59
C ALA A 423 -11.07 -23.02 -30.72
N ASP A 424 -11.68 -21.88 -30.47
CA ASP A 424 -12.50 -21.17 -31.46
C ASP A 424 -11.64 -20.22 -32.30
N LEU A 425 -11.32 -20.61 -33.53
CA LEU A 425 -10.48 -19.84 -34.47
C LEU A 425 -11.32 -19.07 -35.51
N ARG A 426 -12.63 -18.95 -35.35
CA ARG A 426 -13.48 -18.27 -36.33
C ARG A 426 -12.97 -16.86 -36.60
N ARG A 427 -12.69 -16.56 -37.88
CA ARG A 427 -12.15 -15.28 -38.35
C ARG A 427 -10.80 -14.88 -37.72
N ALA A 428 -10.08 -15.78 -37.06
CA ALA A 428 -8.72 -15.51 -36.59
C ALA A 428 -7.78 -15.32 -37.80
N ILE A 429 -6.84 -14.38 -37.68
CA ILE A 429 -5.83 -14.10 -38.73
C ILE A 429 -4.51 -14.79 -38.35
N LEU A 430 -4.11 -15.78 -39.09
CA LEU A 430 -2.95 -16.64 -38.84
C LEU A 430 -1.81 -16.43 -39.87
N HIS A 431 -1.78 -15.31 -40.59
CA HIS A 431 -0.80 -15.02 -41.65
C HIS A 431 0.64 -15.16 -41.12
N GLY A 432 1.43 -16.01 -41.76
CA GLY A 432 2.82 -16.29 -41.37
C GLY A 432 2.99 -16.99 -40.02
N ALA A 433 1.91 -17.41 -39.35
CA ALA A 433 2.00 -18.11 -38.08
C ALA A 433 2.62 -19.51 -38.21
N ASN A 434 3.32 -19.95 -37.17
CA ASN A 434 3.91 -21.30 -37.12
C ASN A 434 3.01 -22.26 -36.34
N LEU A 435 2.24 -23.09 -37.03
CA LEU A 435 1.34 -24.12 -36.48
C LEU A 435 1.86 -25.56 -36.77
N ALA A 436 3.11 -25.72 -37.25
CA ALA A 436 3.61 -27.00 -37.80
C ALA A 436 3.55 -28.17 -36.79
N SER A 437 3.59 -27.91 -35.48
CA SER A 437 3.59 -28.96 -34.44
C SER A 437 2.55 -28.69 -33.33
N VAL A 438 1.44 -28.01 -33.65
CA VAL A 438 0.33 -27.86 -32.74
C VAL A 438 -0.39 -29.18 -32.56
N SER A 439 -1.01 -29.41 -31.40
CA SER A 439 -1.90 -30.54 -31.14
C SER A 439 -3.36 -30.08 -31.07
N GLY A 440 -4.29 -31.01 -31.36
CA GLY A 440 -5.74 -30.77 -31.22
C GLY A 440 -6.35 -29.83 -32.25
N LEU A 441 -5.58 -29.32 -33.22
CA LEU A 441 -6.10 -28.51 -34.33
C LEU A 441 -6.76 -29.41 -35.38
N THR A 442 -8.03 -29.16 -35.70
CA THR A 442 -8.79 -29.88 -36.74
C THR A 442 -8.91 -29.06 -38.02
N GLN A 443 -9.17 -29.74 -39.16
CA GLN A 443 -9.44 -29.07 -40.43
C GLN A 443 -10.66 -28.11 -40.30
N ALA A 444 -11.71 -28.50 -39.58
CA ALA A 444 -12.90 -27.70 -39.41
C ALA A 444 -12.59 -26.38 -38.68
N GLN A 445 -11.72 -26.37 -37.65
CA GLN A 445 -11.26 -25.15 -36.99
C GLN A 445 -10.43 -24.27 -37.99
N LEU A 446 -9.50 -24.88 -38.67
CA LEU A 446 -8.60 -24.20 -39.62
C LEU A 446 -9.37 -23.53 -40.78
N ASP A 447 -10.42 -24.18 -41.31
CA ASP A 447 -11.26 -23.66 -42.40
C ASP A 447 -12.03 -22.37 -42.00
N THR A 448 -12.22 -22.13 -40.71
CA THR A 448 -12.88 -20.90 -40.19
C THR A 448 -11.90 -19.73 -40.04
N ALA A 449 -10.59 -19.96 -40.07
CA ALA A 449 -9.54 -18.99 -39.87
C ALA A 449 -8.97 -18.46 -41.21
N CYS A 450 -8.19 -17.39 -41.14
CA CYS A 450 -7.49 -16.80 -42.28
C CYS A 450 -6.00 -17.18 -42.25
N VAL A 451 -5.56 -17.92 -43.25
CA VAL A 451 -4.16 -18.31 -43.44
C VAL A 451 -3.59 -17.73 -44.76
N ASP A 452 -2.28 -17.66 -44.89
CA ASP A 452 -1.57 -17.30 -46.13
C ASP A 452 -0.54 -18.37 -46.51
N GLU A 453 0.23 -18.12 -47.57
CA GLU A 453 1.25 -19.06 -48.06
C GLU A 453 2.40 -19.25 -47.06
N GLN A 454 2.66 -18.27 -46.20
CA GLN A 454 3.74 -18.26 -45.20
C GLN A 454 3.35 -19.01 -43.93
N THR A 455 2.05 -19.25 -43.68
CA THR A 455 1.57 -20.00 -42.53
C THR A 455 2.07 -21.44 -42.58
N LYS A 456 2.77 -21.89 -41.54
CA LYS A 456 3.26 -23.28 -41.45
C LYS A 456 2.17 -24.14 -40.79
N LEU A 457 1.69 -25.16 -41.50
CA LEU A 457 0.60 -26.05 -41.05
C LEU A 457 1.16 -27.44 -40.67
N PRO A 458 0.45 -28.19 -39.80
CA PRO A 458 0.67 -29.61 -39.59
C PRO A 458 0.57 -30.37 -40.93
N ALA A 459 1.37 -31.43 -41.07
CA ALA A 459 1.43 -32.19 -42.32
C ALA A 459 0.13 -32.84 -42.74
N GLU A 460 -0.74 -33.13 -41.76
CA GLU A 460 -2.04 -33.80 -41.92
C GLU A 460 -3.19 -32.84 -42.30
N LEU A 461 -2.96 -31.51 -42.26
CA LEU A 461 -4.01 -30.53 -42.55
C LEU A 461 -3.76 -29.85 -43.93
N ASN A 462 -4.87 -29.58 -44.60
CA ASN A 462 -4.87 -28.89 -45.89
C ASN A 462 -5.02 -27.37 -45.68
N ARG A 463 -4.33 -26.59 -46.53
CA ARG A 463 -4.47 -25.13 -46.52
C ARG A 463 -5.85 -24.71 -47.02
N PRO A 464 -6.63 -23.97 -46.20
CA PRO A 464 -7.91 -23.42 -46.62
C PRO A 464 -7.76 -22.42 -47.80
N ALA A 465 -8.87 -22.14 -48.47
CA ALA A 465 -8.88 -21.08 -49.50
C ALA A 465 -8.50 -19.72 -48.87
N PRO A 466 -7.81 -18.83 -49.61
CA PRO A 466 -7.44 -17.52 -49.10
C PRO A 466 -8.67 -16.73 -48.61
N CYS A 467 -8.53 -16.02 -47.50
CA CYS A 467 -9.57 -15.15 -47.01
C CYS A 467 -9.87 -14.05 -48.05
N ALA A 468 -11.12 -13.95 -48.46
CA ALA A 468 -11.53 -12.84 -49.31
C ALA A 468 -11.19 -11.51 -48.60
N ALA A 469 -10.40 -10.65 -49.25
CA ALA A 469 -10.10 -9.31 -48.75
C ALA A 469 -11.43 -8.60 -48.47
N LYS A 470 -11.72 -8.33 -47.21
CA LYS A 470 -12.87 -7.49 -46.84
C LYS A 470 -12.59 -6.12 -47.44
N THR A 471 -13.20 -5.83 -48.61
CA THR A 471 -13.35 -4.45 -49.08
C THR A 471 -13.84 -3.59 -47.96
N LYS A 472 -13.05 -2.59 -47.57
CA LYS A 472 -13.45 -1.51 -46.71
C LYS A 472 -14.80 -0.95 -47.17
N ARG A 473 -15.84 -1.08 -46.41
CA ARG A 473 -17.03 -0.26 -46.49
C ARG A 473 -17.08 0.70 -45.32
#